data_bd862e4fad04341e1b9676b15fe684aa
#
_entry.id   bd862e4fad04341e1b9676b15fe684aa
#
_cell.length_a   1.000
_cell.length_b   1.000
_cell.length_c   1.000
_cell.angle_alpha   90.00
_cell.angle_beta   90.00
_cell.angle_gamma   90.00
#
_symmetry.space_group_name_H-M   'P 1'
#
loop_
_entity.id
_entity.type
_entity.pdbx_description
1 polymer ?
#
loop_
_entity_poly.entity_id
_entity_poly.type
_entity_poly.pdbx_seq_one_letter_code
_entity_poly.pdbx_strand_id
1 'polypeptide(L)'
;MKDSLIVLGVFVGGCLLGVLGYFPVDLKTGNMSIYILYALMFQIGISIGSNKELKSMISQLRLKFLLIPLATISGTLIFSALASLLLSRWSIFDCMAVGSGFAYYSLSSVLITQFKEASIGLQLATELGTIALLA
;
A
#
# COMPACT_ATOMS: atom_id res chain seq x y z
N MET A 1 15.95 8.78 18.41
CA MET A 1 16.30 10.02 17.71
C MET A 1 17.39 9.81 16.64
N LYS A 2 18.42 9.00 16.85
CA LYS A 2 19.48 8.74 15.85
C LYS A 2 18.92 8.01 14.59
N ASP A 3 18.07 7.03 14.80
CA ASP A 3 17.50 6.23 13.70
C ASP A 3 16.59 7.06 12.78
N SER A 4 15.80 7.98 13.36
CA SER A 4 14.95 8.90 12.59
C SER A 4 15.77 9.90 11.77
N LEU A 5 16.92 10.34 12.29
CA LEU A 5 17.85 11.22 11.57
C LEU A 5 18.52 10.51 10.40
N ILE A 6 18.86 9.23 10.56
CA ILE A 6 19.41 8.40 9.48
C ILE A 6 18.39 8.23 8.37
N VAL A 7 17.14 7.89 8.71
CA VAL A 7 16.05 7.74 7.73
C VAL A 7 15.82 9.06 6.96
N LEU A 8 15.77 10.18 7.67
CA LEU A 8 15.62 11.51 7.05
C LEU A 8 16.81 11.82 6.12
N GLY A 9 18.04 11.52 6.55
CA GLY A 9 19.23 11.72 5.74
C GLY A 9 19.24 10.89 4.46
N VAL A 10 18.86 9.62 4.54
CA VAL A 10 18.72 8.73 3.36
C VAL A 10 17.63 9.24 2.42
N PHE A 11 16.50 9.69 2.96
CA PHE A 11 15.41 10.24 2.16
C PHE A 11 15.82 11.51 1.40
N VAL A 12 16.42 12.48 2.10
CA VAL A 12 16.91 13.72 1.49
C VAL A 12 18.01 13.41 0.47
N GLY A 13 18.94 12.51 0.78
CA GLY A 13 19.97 12.05 -0.15
C GLY A 13 19.39 11.42 -1.41
N GLY A 14 18.38 10.57 -1.28
CA GLY A 14 17.67 9.97 -2.40
C GLY A 14 16.98 11.01 -3.29
N CYS A 15 16.31 12.00 -2.69
CA CYS A 15 15.69 13.11 -3.41
C CYS A 15 16.70 13.95 -4.18
N LEU A 16 17.84 14.29 -3.55
CA LEU A 16 18.90 15.06 -4.20
C LEU A 16 19.52 14.30 -5.38
N LEU A 17 19.81 13.02 -5.22
CA LEU A 17 20.33 12.16 -6.29
C LEU A 17 19.32 12.03 -7.45
N GLY A 18 18.03 11.97 -7.14
CA GLY A 18 16.96 11.94 -8.14
C GLY A 18 16.85 13.23 -8.94
N VAL A 19 16.97 14.39 -8.28
CA VAL A 19 16.93 15.71 -8.93
C VAL A 19 18.19 15.96 -9.78
N LEU A 20 19.37 15.53 -9.31
CA LEU A 20 20.63 15.65 -10.02
C LEU A 20 20.73 14.77 -11.27
N GLY A 21 19.77 13.87 -11.49
CA GLY A 21 19.72 13.04 -12.69
C GLY A 21 20.84 12.00 -12.80
N TYR A 22 21.50 11.67 -11.70
CA TYR A 22 22.58 10.67 -11.66
C TYR A 22 22.11 9.24 -11.90
N PHE A 23 20.80 9.01 -11.88
CA PHE A 23 20.23 7.69 -12.20
C PHE A 23 20.09 7.53 -13.72
N PRO A 24 20.60 6.43 -14.29
CA PRO A 24 20.40 6.12 -15.70
C PRO A 24 18.90 6.05 -16.01
N VAL A 25 18.54 6.54 -17.21
CA VAL A 25 17.15 6.68 -17.68
C VAL A 25 16.34 5.38 -17.60
N ASP A 26 16.99 4.23 -17.63
CA ASP A 26 16.39 2.90 -17.51
C ASP A 26 15.68 2.65 -16.14
N LEU A 27 16.07 3.38 -15.10
CA LEU A 27 15.41 3.33 -13.79
C LEU A 27 14.05 4.06 -13.78
N LYS A 28 13.79 4.93 -14.75
CA LYS A 28 12.50 5.62 -14.94
C LYS A 28 11.44 4.73 -15.61
N THR A 29 11.86 3.62 -16.22
CA THR A 29 10.93 2.68 -16.86
C THR A 29 10.27 1.83 -15.77
N GLY A 30 9.09 2.21 -15.38
CA GLY A 30 8.03 1.67 -14.51
C GLY A 30 8.26 0.45 -13.61
N ASN A 31 9.13 -0.48 -13.95
CA ASN A 31 9.24 -1.76 -13.24
C ASN A 31 10.10 -1.72 -11.98
N MET A 32 11.05 -0.77 -11.87
CA MET A 32 11.95 -0.69 -10.69
C MET A 32 11.20 -0.34 -9.40
N SER A 33 10.19 0.51 -9.49
CA SER A 33 9.35 0.85 -8.33
C SER A 33 8.64 -0.38 -7.77
N ILE A 34 8.19 -1.29 -8.63
CA ILE A 34 7.55 -2.55 -8.24
C ILE A 34 8.55 -3.46 -7.52
N TYR A 35 9.76 -3.62 -8.06
CA TYR A 35 10.78 -4.46 -7.42
C TYR A 35 11.21 -3.93 -6.06
N ILE A 36 11.36 -2.60 -5.91
CA ILE A 36 11.64 -1.96 -4.63
C ILE A 36 10.48 -2.20 -3.66
N LEU A 37 9.24 -2.09 -4.13
CA LEU A 37 8.05 -2.36 -3.34
C LEU A 37 8.02 -3.81 -2.84
N TYR A 38 8.30 -4.79 -3.71
CA TYR A 38 8.37 -6.21 -3.33
C TYR A 38 9.48 -6.47 -2.32
N ALA A 39 10.65 -5.82 -2.47
CA ALA A 39 11.75 -5.92 -1.52
C ALA A 39 11.35 -5.37 -0.14
N LEU A 40 10.64 -4.22 -0.11
CA LEU A 40 10.11 -3.64 1.14
C LEU A 40 9.07 -4.55 1.79
N MET A 41 8.14 -5.11 1.02
CA MET A 41 7.16 -6.06 1.53
C MET A 41 7.83 -7.32 2.11
N PHE A 42 8.85 -7.84 1.43
CA PHE A 42 9.62 -8.98 1.90
C PHE A 42 10.34 -8.68 3.21
N GLN A 43 10.97 -7.51 3.31
CA GLN A 43 11.64 -7.04 4.53
C GLN A 43 10.66 -6.92 5.71
N ILE A 44 9.47 -6.33 5.47
CA ILE A 44 8.42 -6.23 6.49
C ILE A 44 7.95 -7.62 6.92
N GLY A 45 7.76 -8.53 5.96
CA GLY A 45 7.39 -9.92 6.23
C GLY A 45 8.39 -10.64 7.13
N ILE A 46 9.70 -10.49 6.86
CA ILE A 46 10.76 -11.05 7.70
C ILE A 46 10.72 -10.41 9.10
N SER A 47 10.60 -9.09 9.18
CA SER A 47 10.57 -8.36 10.44
C SER A 47 9.42 -8.82 11.34
N ILE A 48 8.21 -8.96 10.77
CA ILE A 48 7.03 -9.46 11.48
C ILE A 48 7.20 -10.94 11.84
N GLY A 49 7.65 -11.77 10.91
CA GLY A 49 7.82 -13.21 11.12
C GLY A 49 8.90 -13.56 12.13
N SER A 50 9.91 -12.70 12.29
CA SER A 50 11.00 -12.86 13.27
C SER A 50 10.62 -12.41 14.68
N ASN A 51 9.50 -11.72 14.85
CA ASN A 51 9.09 -11.21 16.15
C ASN A 51 8.54 -12.33 17.03
N LYS A 52 9.31 -12.69 18.08
CA LYS A 52 8.96 -13.76 19.03
C LYS A 52 7.69 -13.44 19.84
N GLU A 53 7.44 -12.17 20.10
CA GLU A 53 6.24 -11.73 20.84
C GLU A 53 4.98 -11.98 20.02
N LEU A 54 5.00 -11.66 18.71
CA LEU A 54 3.90 -11.95 17.80
C LEU A 54 3.60 -13.44 17.72
N LYS A 55 4.64 -14.28 17.66
CA LYS A 55 4.47 -15.74 17.63
C LYS A 55 3.80 -16.26 18.92
N SER A 56 4.18 -15.72 20.06
CA SER A 56 3.56 -16.03 21.36
C SER A 56 2.11 -15.54 21.41
N MET A 57 1.84 -14.32 20.94
CA MET A 57 0.49 -13.77 20.90
C MET A 57 -0.44 -14.57 19.97
N ILE A 58 0.05 -14.97 18.80
CA ILE A 58 -0.72 -15.79 17.84
C ILE A 58 -1.04 -17.17 18.43
N SER A 59 -0.10 -17.79 19.15
CA SER A 59 -0.33 -19.10 19.78
C SER A 59 -1.37 -19.06 20.92
N GLN A 60 -1.58 -17.89 21.53
CA GLN A 60 -2.57 -17.66 22.58
C GLN A 60 -3.91 -17.15 22.04
N LEU A 61 -3.98 -16.80 20.75
CA LEU A 61 -5.20 -16.34 20.10
C LEU A 61 -6.24 -17.49 20.06
N ARG A 62 -7.31 -17.32 20.83
CA ARG A 62 -8.50 -18.15 20.65
C ARG A 62 -9.13 -17.84 19.30
N LEU A 63 -9.67 -18.85 18.65
CA LEU A 63 -10.34 -18.74 17.35
C LEU A 63 -11.37 -17.59 17.29
N LYS A 64 -11.97 -17.26 18.43
CA LYS A 64 -12.91 -16.14 18.59
C LYS A 64 -12.31 -14.76 18.26
N PHE A 65 -11.01 -14.57 18.49
CA PHE A 65 -10.33 -13.29 18.16
C PHE A 65 -10.09 -13.12 16.67
N LEU A 66 -10.10 -14.22 15.90
CA LEU A 66 -10.02 -14.15 14.42
C LEU A 66 -11.29 -13.55 13.81
N LEU A 67 -12.39 -13.58 14.56
CA LEU A 67 -13.66 -13.01 14.11
C LEU A 67 -13.57 -11.48 13.96
N ILE A 68 -12.76 -10.80 14.78
CA ILE A 68 -12.58 -9.33 14.73
C ILE A 68 -11.99 -8.88 13.39
N PRO A 69 -10.80 -9.37 12.96
CA PRO A 69 -10.27 -8.98 11.65
C PRO A 69 -11.17 -9.43 10.49
N LEU A 70 -11.80 -10.59 10.57
CA LEU A 70 -12.73 -11.04 9.55
C LEU A 70 -13.95 -10.13 9.44
N ALA A 71 -14.54 -9.72 10.57
CA ALA A 71 -15.66 -8.77 10.58
C ALA A 71 -15.24 -7.40 10.03
N THR A 72 -14.04 -6.93 10.37
CA THR A 72 -13.49 -5.68 9.83
C THR A 72 -13.31 -5.76 8.33
N ILE A 73 -12.66 -6.80 7.81
CA ILE A 73 -12.46 -7.00 6.37
C ILE A 73 -13.82 -7.04 5.64
N SER A 74 -14.74 -7.88 6.11
CA SER A 74 -16.07 -8.02 5.49
C SER A 74 -16.85 -6.71 5.54
N GLY A 75 -16.84 -6.03 6.68
CA GLY A 75 -17.51 -4.74 6.85
C GLY A 75 -16.95 -3.67 5.91
N THR A 76 -15.63 -3.53 5.87
CA THR A 76 -14.96 -2.55 4.99
C THR A 76 -15.29 -2.81 3.52
N LEU A 77 -15.21 -4.04 3.06
CA LEU A 77 -15.50 -4.38 1.67
C LEU A 77 -16.97 -4.13 1.31
N ILE A 78 -17.91 -4.47 2.21
CA ILE A 78 -19.34 -4.22 2.00
C ILE A 78 -19.61 -2.72 1.93
N PHE A 79 -19.09 -1.94 2.90
CA PHE A 79 -19.31 -0.49 2.90
C PHE A 79 -18.61 0.19 1.73
N SER A 80 -17.44 -0.25 1.31
CA SER A 80 -16.77 0.26 0.11
C SER A 80 -17.55 -0.05 -1.16
N ALA A 81 -18.17 -1.24 -1.27
CA ALA A 81 -19.06 -1.59 -2.36
C ALA A 81 -20.33 -0.71 -2.35
N LEU A 82 -20.91 -0.45 -1.19
CA LEU A 82 -22.06 0.46 -1.05
C LEU A 82 -21.68 1.92 -1.42
N ALA A 83 -20.48 2.36 -1.09
CA ALA A 83 -19.98 3.68 -1.46
C ALA A 83 -19.94 3.88 -3.00
N SER A 84 -19.76 2.82 -3.77
CA SER A 84 -19.80 2.91 -5.25
C SER A 84 -21.17 3.35 -5.78
N LEU A 85 -22.25 3.12 -5.03
CA LEU A 85 -23.59 3.59 -5.40
C LEU A 85 -23.72 5.12 -5.32
N LEU A 86 -22.94 5.75 -4.44
CA LEU A 86 -22.87 7.21 -4.32
C LEU A 86 -21.87 7.82 -5.32
N LEU A 87 -20.86 7.05 -5.70
CA LEU A 87 -19.77 7.46 -6.58
C LEU A 87 -19.98 6.87 -7.98
N SER A 88 -20.93 7.38 -8.72
CA SER A 88 -21.31 6.89 -10.06
C SER A 88 -20.15 6.84 -11.08
N ARG A 89 -19.04 7.50 -10.79
CA ARG A 89 -17.84 7.56 -11.64
C ARG A 89 -16.95 6.32 -11.51
N TRP A 90 -16.97 5.64 -10.34
CA TRP A 90 -16.07 4.55 -10.03
C TRP A 90 -16.79 3.21 -9.98
N SER A 91 -16.14 2.18 -10.52
CA SER A 91 -16.64 0.81 -10.45
C SER A 91 -16.68 0.31 -9.00
N ILE A 92 -17.59 -0.63 -8.72
CA ILE A 92 -17.65 -1.33 -7.42
C ILE A 92 -16.27 -1.89 -7.04
N PHE A 93 -15.56 -2.49 -8.01
CA PHE A 93 -14.22 -3.04 -7.79
C PHE A 93 -13.18 -1.96 -7.47
N ASP A 94 -13.31 -0.76 -8.01
CA ASP A 94 -12.40 0.35 -7.73
C ASP A 94 -12.60 0.86 -6.29
N CYS A 95 -13.84 1.00 -5.86
CA CYS A 95 -14.15 1.37 -4.48
C CYS A 95 -13.71 0.30 -3.48
N MET A 96 -13.89 -0.98 -3.81
CA MET A 96 -13.40 -2.09 -2.98
C MET A 96 -11.87 -2.13 -2.93
N ALA A 97 -11.18 -1.83 -4.05
CA ALA A 97 -9.72 -1.76 -4.09
C ALA A 97 -9.18 -0.66 -3.17
N VAL A 98 -9.80 0.52 -3.17
CA VAL A 98 -9.48 1.60 -2.23
C VAL A 98 -9.74 1.17 -0.79
N GLY A 99 -10.90 0.60 -0.50
CA GLY A 99 -11.25 0.12 0.85
C GLY A 99 -10.37 -1.01 1.35
N SER A 100 -9.80 -1.83 0.44
CA SER A 100 -8.90 -2.93 0.81
C SER A 100 -7.52 -2.48 1.28
N GLY A 101 -7.19 -1.19 1.16
CA GLY A 101 -5.92 -0.63 1.61
C GLY A 101 -5.68 -0.75 3.11
N PHE A 102 -6.75 -0.87 3.89
CA PHE A 102 -6.74 -0.95 5.36
C PHE A 102 -5.79 0.07 6.01
N ALA A 103 -4.72 -0.38 6.64
CA ALA A 103 -3.78 0.48 7.36
C ALA A 103 -2.55 0.88 6.55
N TYR A 104 -2.38 0.41 5.32
CA TYR A 104 -1.19 0.68 4.50
C TYR A 104 -1.53 1.37 3.18
N TYR A 105 -2.07 2.56 3.32
CA TYR A 105 -2.62 3.37 2.23
C TYR A 105 -1.60 3.71 1.13
N SER A 106 -0.34 3.99 1.50
CA SER A 106 0.71 4.31 0.52
C SER A 106 1.03 3.13 -0.40
N LEU A 107 1.06 1.91 0.13
CA LEU A 107 1.24 0.70 -0.67
C LEU A 107 0.04 0.47 -1.59
N SER A 108 -1.18 0.59 -1.05
CA SER A 108 -2.42 0.44 -1.80
C SER A 108 -2.49 1.45 -2.95
N SER A 109 -2.16 2.72 -2.70
CA SER A 109 -2.11 3.77 -3.71
C SER A 109 -1.18 3.42 -4.87
N VAL A 110 0.06 3.00 -4.57
CA VAL A 110 1.04 2.62 -5.61
C VAL A 110 0.57 1.41 -6.41
N LEU A 111 0.06 0.37 -5.74
CA LEU A 111 -0.45 -0.82 -6.42
C LEU A 111 -1.65 -0.51 -7.31
N ILE A 112 -2.62 0.26 -6.81
CA ILE A 112 -3.80 0.67 -7.58
C ILE A 112 -3.36 1.45 -8.82
N THR A 113 -2.48 2.44 -8.67
CA THR A 113 -1.99 3.24 -9.80
C THR A 113 -1.36 2.33 -10.85
N GLN A 114 -0.47 1.43 -10.48
CA GLN A 114 0.25 0.58 -11.43
C GLN A 114 -0.63 -0.47 -12.11
N PHE A 115 -1.46 -1.17 -11.34
CA PHE A 115 -2.31 -2.23 -11.91
C PHE A 115 -3.51 -1.70 -12.71
N LYS A 116 -4.01 -0.52 -12.35
CA LYS A 116 -5.13 0.10 -13.03
C LYS A 116 -4.72 0.96 -14.23
N GLU A 117 -3.46 1.39 -14.33
CA GLU A 117 -2.97 2.18 -15.45
C GLU A 117 -3.28 1.54 -16.81
N ALA A 118 -3.09 0.23 -16.93
CA ALA A 118 -3.36 -0.52 -18.15
C ALA A 118 -4.85 -0.61 -18.50
N SER A 119 -5.75 -0.49 -17.54
CA SER A 119 -7.20 -0.69 -17.74
C SER A 119 -7.99 0.61 -17.86
N ILE A 120 -7.62 1.64 -17.11
CA ILE A 120 -8.38 2.92 -17.05
C ILE A 120 -7.53 4.14 -17.46
N GLY A 121 -6.27 3.93 -17.79
CA GLY A 121 -5.33 4.98 -18.16
C GLY A 121 -4.67 5.63 -16.94
N LEU A 122 -3.51 6.27 -17.18
CA LEU A 122 -2.65 6.82 -16.14
C LEU A 122 -3.36 7.88 -15.27
N GLN A 123 -4.14 8.78 -15.86
CA GLN A 123 -4.81 9.86 -15.12
C GLN A 123 -5.81 9.31 -14.10
N LEU A 124 -6.73 8.44 -14.54
CA LEU A 124 -7.74 7.85 -13.66
C LEU A 124 -7.13 6.91 -12.63
N ALA A 125 -6.08 6.16 -12.99
CA ALA A 125 -5.36 5.31 -12.06
C ALA A 125 -4.66 6.15 -10.98
N THR A 126 -4.08 7.30 -11.33
CA THR A 126 -3.44 8.22 -10.39
C THR A 126 -4.47 8.89 -9.48
N GLU A 127 -5.63 9.30 -10.02
CA GLU A 127 -6.73 9.82 -9.20
C GLU A 127 -7.19 8.78 -8.17
N LEU A 128 -7.41 7.54 -8.60
CA LEU A 128 -7.84 6.46 -7.71
C LEU A 128 -6.79 6.13 -6.65
N GLY A 129 -5.52 6.08 -7.04
CA GLY A 129 -4.40 5.91 -6.12
C GLY A 129 -4.29 7.06 -5.10
N THR A 130 -4.57 8.30 -5.52
CA THR A 130 -4.58 9.46 -4.62
C THR A 130 -5.75 9.36 -3.63
N ILE A 131 -6.93 8.94 -4.08
CA ILE A 131 -8.07 8.69 -3.18
C ILE A 131 -7.69 7.63 -2.14
N ALA A 132 -7.05 6.53 -2.58
CA ALA A 132 -6.61 5.48 -1.67
C ALA A 132 -5.54 5.96 -0.66
N LEU A 133 -4.74 6.96 -1.01
CA LEU A 133 -3.74 7.55 -0.12
C LEU A 133 -4.38 8.47 0.93
N LEU A 134 -5.49 9.12 0.59
CA LEU A 134 -6.16 10.11 1.44
C LEU A 134 -7.29 9.49 2.30
N ALA A 135 -7.72 8.28 1.98
CA ALA A 135 -8.75 7.55 2.71
C ALA A 135 -8.28 7.03 4.07
#